data_f8ff58d0c1245a0e5ffdede7578f51c2
#
_entry.id   f8ff58d0c1245a0e5ffdede7578f51c2
#
_cell.length_a   1.000
_cell.length_b   1.000
_cell.length_c   1.000
_cell.angle_alpha   90.00
_cell.angle_beta   90.00
_cell.angle_gamma   90.00
#
_symmetry.space_group_name_H-M   'P 1'
#
loop_
_entity.id
_entity.type
_entity.pdbx_description
1 polymer ?
#
loop_
_entity_poly.entity_id
_entity_poly.type
_entity_poly.pdbx_seq_one_letter_code
_entity_poly.pdbx_strand_id
1 'polypeptide(L)'
;MTDEEAVQKTVAKIREEVGIIDILVNNAGIIKRIPMLEMSAADFRKVIDVDLNAPFIVSKACIPGMIEKGHGKIINICSMMSELGRETVSAYAAAKGGLKMLTRNICSEYGEANIQCNGIGPGYIETPQTAPLRERQPDGSRHPFDQFIISKTPAARWGKTEDLQGPAVFLASDASNFVNGHILYVDGGILAYIGKQP
;
A
#
# COMPACT_ATOMS: atom_id res chain seq x y z
N MET A 1 13.66 -8.13 -2.61
CA MET A 1 12.25 -8.38 -2.98
C MET A 1 12.01 -8.26 -4.49
N THR A 2 12.83 -7.52 -5.22
CA THR A 2 12.79 -7.44 -6.70
C THR A 2 13.57 -8.57 -7.40
N ASP A 3 14.29 -9.38 -6.64
CA ASP A 3 15.00 -10.57 -7.10
C ASP A 3 14.11 -11.80 -6.85
N GLU A 4 13.54 -12.35 -7.92
CA GLU A 4 12.57 -13.44 -7.85
C GLU A 4 13.21 -14.73 -7.28
N GLU A 5 14.45 -15.05 -7.68
CA GLU A 5 15.14 -16.25 -7.17
C GLU A 5 15.41 -16.18 -5.68
N ALA A 6 15.87 -15.01 -5.20
CA ALA A 6 16.09 -14.78 -3.77
C ALA A 6 14.78 -14.85 -2.97
N VAL A 7 13.66 -14.35 -3.50
CA VAL A 7 12.35 -14.46 -2.88
C VAL A 7 11.89 -15.90 -2.79
N GLN A 8 11.98 -16.66 -3.88
CA GLN A 8 11.60 -18.07 -3.92
C GLN A 8 12.40 -18.90 -2.89
N LYS A 9 13.71 -18.72 -2.85
CA LYS A 9 14.59 -19.38 -1.86
C LYS A 9 14.19 -19.02 -0.43
N THR A 10 13.87 -17.75 -0.18
CA THR A 10 13.47 -17.29 1.15
C THR A 10 12.13 -17.89 1.58
N VAL A 11 11.14 -17.92 0.69
CA VAL A 11 9.82 -18.51 1.00
C VAL A 11 9.94 -20.02 1.20
N ALA A 12 10.76 -20.71 0.39
CA ALA A 12 11.03 -22.15 0.57
C ALA A 12 11.66 -22.43 1.95
N LYS A 13 12.65 -21.61 2.34
CA LYS A 13 13.28 -21.73 3.66
C LYS A 13 12.30 -21.50 4.80
N ILE A 14 11.46 -20.46 4.72
CA ILE A 14 10.42 -20.20 5.73
C ILE A 14 9.47 -21.41 5.83
N ARG A 15 9.07 -21.97 4.69
CA ARG A 15 8.20 -23.13 4.66
C ARG A 15 8.82 -24.36 5.35
N GLU A 16 10.11 -24.57 5.16
CA GLU A 16 10.86 -25.69 5.78
C GLU A 16 11.03 -25.49 7.29
N GLU A 17 11.41 -24.28 7.73
CA GLU A 17 11.79 -24.01 9.11
C GLU A 17 10.60 -23.63 10.03
N VAL A 18 9.55 -23.02 9.46
CA VAL A 18 8.44 -22.45 10.23
C VAL A 18 7.09 -23.03 9.80
N GLY A 19 6.88 -23.20 8.49
CA GLY A 19 5.64 -23.67 7.90
C GLY A 19 5.12 -22.76 6.79
N ILE A 20 3.91 -23.06 6.31
CA ILE A 20 3.25 -22.28 5.27
C ILE A 20 2.87 -20.90 5.81
N ILE A 21 3.13 -19.88 5.00
CA ILE A 21 2.78 -18.49 5.32
C ILE A 21 1.26 -18.34 5.20
N ASP A 22 0.60 -17.97 6.29
CA ASP A 22 -0.85 -17.74 6.33
C ASP A 22 -1.21 -16.33 5.89
N ILE A 23 -0.40 -15.35 6.28
CA ILE A 23 -0.65 -13.93 6.07
C ILE A 23 0.58 -13.30 5.43
N LEU A 24 0.40 -12.73 4.25
CA LEU A 24 1.41 -11.92 3.57
C LEU A 24 1.01 -10.45 3.63
N VAL A 25 1.91 -9.59 4.11
CA VAL A 25 1.75 -8.13 4.05
C VAL A 25 2.82 -7.53 3.13
N ASN A 26 2.41 -7.10 1.95
CA ASN A 26 3.27 -6.37 1.02
C ASN A 26 3.31 -4.88 1.42
N ASN A 27 4.19 -4.56 2.38
CA ASN A 27 4.30 -3.22 2.96
C ASN A 27 5.45 -2.39 2.39
N ALA A 28 6.50 -3.02 1.88
CA ALA A 28 7.64 -2.28 1.36
C ALA A 28 7.25 -1.38 0.20
N GLY A 29 7.74 -0.16 0.21
CA GLY A 29 7.47 0.82 -0.84
C GLY A 29 8.42 2.01 -0.75
N ILE A 30 8.59 2.69 -1.87
CA ILE A 30 9.38 3.90 -2.00
C ILE A 30 8.60 4.97 -2.76
N ILE A 31 8.91 6.22 -2.49
CA ILE A 31 8.35 7.34 -3.25
C ILE A 31 9.50 8.25 -3.70
N LYS A 32 9.45 8.66 -4.98
CA LYS A 32 10.28 9.73 -5.51
C LYS A 32 9.39 10.89 -5.91
N ARG A 33 9.71 12.07 -5.39
CA ARG A 33 8.98 13.31 -5.67
C ARG A 33 9.78 14.13 -6.68
N ILE A 34 9.54 13.87 -7.95
CA ILE A 34 10.26 14.47 -9.09
C ILE A 34 9.21 14.92 -10.12
N PRO A 35 9.25 16.16 -10.60
CA PRO A 35 8.40 16.59 -11.71
C PRO A 35 8.53 15.64 -12.91
N MET A 36 7.43 15.39 -13.62
CA MET A 36 7.39 14.35 -14.66
C MET A 36 8.44 14.57 -15.76
N LEU A 37 8.68 15.83 -16.15
CA LEU A 37 9.67 16.17 -17.18
C LEU A 37 11.13 15.96 -16.72
N GLU A 38 11.37 15.95 -15.41
CA GLU A 38 12.69 15.78 -14.80
C GLU A 38 12.93 14.33 -14.35
N MET A 39 11.87 13.51 -14.25
CA MET A 39 11.98 12.13 -13.80
C MET A 39 12.67 11.26 -14.84
N SER A 40 13.79 10.67 -14.46
CA SER A 40 14.47 9.70 -15.34
C SER A 40 13.65 8.41 -15.46
N ALA A 41 13.76 7.75 -16.63
CA ALA A 41 13.14 6.43 -16.80
C ALA A 41 13.67 5.39 -15.79
N ALA A 42 14.93 5.53 -15.33
CA ALA A 42 15.51 4.67 -14.30
C ALA A 42 14.82 4.87 -12.93
N ASP A 43 14.57 6.13 -12.56
CA ASP A 43 13.85 6.44 -11.31
C ASP A 43 12.41 5.95 -11.35
N PHE A 44 11.74 6.10 -12.49
CA PHE A 44 10.40 5.58 -12.71
C PHE A 44 10.38 4.05 -12.52
N ARG A 45 11.25 3.33 -13.24
CA ARG A 45 11.36 1.86 -13.13
C ARG A 45 11.63 1.41 -11.71
N LYS A 46 12.54 2.08 -10.99
CA LYS A 46 12.87 1.72 -9.60
C LYS A 46 11.64 1.77 -8.68
N VAL A 47 10.76 2.74 -8.84
CA VAL A 47 9.52 2.82 -8.06
C VAL A 47 8.57 1.70 -8.46
N ILE A 48 8.39 1.45 -9.77
CA ILE A 48 7.55 0.33 -10.27
C ILE A 48 8.08 -1.01 -9.75
N ASP A 49 9.39 -1.22 -9.76
CA ASP A 49 9.99 -2.48 -9.31
C ASP A 49 9.70 -2.75 -7.83
N VAL A 50 9.81 -1.74 -6.97
CA VAL A 50 9.61 -1.91 -5.53
C VAL A 50 8.13 -1.94 -5.16
N ASP A 51 7.31 -1.05 -5.74
CA ASP A 51 5.94 -0.82 -5.28
C ASP A 51 4.88 -1.65 -6.04
N LEU A 52 5.26 -2.31 -7.13
CA LEU A 52 4.37 -3.15 -7.94
C LEU A 52 4.96 -4.52 -8.26
N ASN A 53 6.16 -4.59 -8.86
CA ASN A 53 6.75 -5.86 -9.26
C ASN A 53 7.13 -6.72 -8.05
N ALA A 54 7.67 -6.14 -6.98
CA ALA A 54 8.00 -6.89 -5.77
C ALA A 54 6.76 -7.50 -5.08
N PRO A 55 5.64 -6.78 -4.86
CA PRO A 55 4.38 -7.39 -4.41
C PRO A 55 3.91 -8.55 -5.27
N PHE A 56 4.02 -8.45 -6.60
CA PHE A 56 3.70 -9.56 -7.50
C PHE A 56 4.61 -10.76 -7.26
N ILE A 57 5.93 -10.56 -7.23
CA ILE A 57 6.92 -11.63 -7.05
C ILE A 57 6.71 -12.35 -5.71
N VAL A 58 6.53 -11.60 -4.62
CA VAL A 58 6.35 -12.18 -3.28
C VAL A 58 5.02 -12.91 -3.17
N SER A 59 3.93 -12.34 -3.69
CA SER A 59 2.62 -13.00 -3.71
C SER A 59 2.68 -14.29 -4.51
N LYS A 60 3.26 -14.28 -5.71
CA LYS A 60 3.46 -15.46 -6.56
C LYS A 60 4.21 -16.59 -5.82
N ALA A 61 5.19 -16.24 -5.00
CA ALA A 61 5.96 -17.23 -4.24
C ALA A 61 5.18 -17.82 -3.06
N CYS A 62 4.26 -17.05 -2.43
CA CYS A 62 3.48 -17.50 -1.27
C CYS A 62 2.22 -18.28 -1.64
N ILE A 63 1.55 -17.90 -2.73
CA ILE A 63 0.25 -18.47 -3.16
C ILE A 63 0.24 -19.99 -3.26
N PRO A 64 1.25 -20.70 -3.80
CA PRO A 64 1.22 -22.17 -3.86
C PRO A 64 1.05 -22.83 -2.50
N GLY A 65 1.72 -22.34 -1.47
CA GLY A 65 1.55 -22.83 -0.09
C GLY A 65 0.17 -22.53 0.47
N MET A 66 -0.39 -21.35 0.20
CA MET A 66 -1.75 -20.99 0.63
C MET A 66 -2.80 -21.88 -0.03
N ILE A 67 -2.64 -22.21 -1.33
CA ILE A 67 -3.52 -23.15 -2.05
C ILE A 67 -3.46 -24.54 -1.38
N GLU A 68 -2.26 -25.05 -1.11
CA GLU A 68 -2.08 -26.35 -0.44
C GLU A 68 -2.76 -26.38 0.93
N LYS A 69 -2.71 -25.29 1.67
CA LYS A 69 -3.35 -25.14 2.99
C LYS A 69 -4.86 -24.94 2.90
N GLY A 70 -5.40 -24.52 1.74
CA GLY A 70 -6.80 -24.14 1.57
C GLY A 70 -7.19 -22.85 2.29
N HIS A 71 -6.21 -21.98 2.58
CA HIS A 71 -6.39 -20.69 3.26
C HIS A 71 -5.20 -19.77 3.03
N GLY A 72 -5.48 -18.47 2.87
CA GLY A 72 -4.44 -17.45 2.80
C GLY A 72 -4.99 -16.02 2.82
N LYS A 73 -4.22 -15.11 3.39
CA LYS A 73 -4.51 -13.68 3.41
C LYS A 73 -3.35 -12.90 2.80
N ILE A 74 -3.66 -12.08 1.80
CA ILE A 74 -2.68 -11.17 1.19
C ILE A 74 -3.16 -9.74 1.40
N ILE A 75 -2.33 -8.91 2.03
CA ILE A 75 -2.62 -7.51 2.33
C ILE A 75 -1.60 -6.64 1.59
N ASN A 76 -2.05 -5.90 0.59
CA ASN A 76 -1.21 -4.97 -0.16
C ASN A 76 -1.34 -3.56 0.40
N ILE A 77 -0.23 -2.91 0.75
CA ILE A 77 -0.27 -1.50 1.15
C ILE A 77 -0.33 -0.64 -0.10
N CYS A 78 -1.56 -0.31 -0.46
CA CYS A 78 -1.92 0.61 -1.53
C CYS A 78 -1.69 2.08 -1.09
N SER A 79 -2.47 3.00 -1.60
CA SER A 79 -2.44 4.42 -1.24
C SER A 79 -3.73 5.08 -1.71
N MET A 80 -4.05 6.25 -1.17
CA MET A 80 -5.01 7.15 -1.83
C MET A 80 -4.58 7.50 -3.26
N MET A 81 -3.27 7.44 -3.58
CA MET A 81 -2.75 7.59 -4.94
C MET A 81 -3.09 6.40 -5.85
N SER A 82 -3.75 5.37 -5.37
CA SER A 82 -4.39 4.35 -6.22
C SER A 82 -5.66 4.86 -6.92
N GLU A 83 -6.20 5.99 -6.49
CA GLU A 83 -7.39 6.66 -7.04
C GLU A 83 -7.08 8.06 -7.58
N LEU A 84 -6.16 8.78 -6.97
CA LEU A 84 -5.87 10.17 -7.27
C LEU A 84 -4.49 10.34 -7.91
N GLY A 85 -4.39 11.33 -8.78
CA GLY A 85 -3.11 11.89 -9.23
C GLY A 85 -2.66 13.05 -8.36
N ARG A 86 -1.35 13.21 -8.22
CA ARG A 86 -0.72 14.38 -7.62
C ARG A 86 0.56 14.72 -8.37
N GLU A 87 0.89 15.99 -8.42
CA GLU A 87 2.15 16.46 -8.98
C GLU A 87 3.35 15.75 -8.35
N THR A 88 4.39 15.55 -9.12
CA THR A 88 5.69 15.01 -8.73
C THR A 88 5.75 13.53 -8.32
N VAL A 89 4.64 12.79 -8.35
CA VAL A 89 4.58 11.40 -7.91
C VAL A 89 4.06 10.42 -8.97
N SER A 90 4.30 10.72 -10.25
CA SER A 90 3.79 9.94 -11.38
C SER A 90 4.11 8.44 -11.29
N ALA A 91 5.37 8.07 -10.99
CA ALA A 91 5.78 6.68 -10.84
C ALA A 91 5.06 5.99 -9.66
N TYR A 92 4.94 6.68 -8.53
CA TYR A 92 4.27 6.16 -7.34
C TYR A 92 2.77 5.94 -7.58
N ALA A 93 2.09 6.91 -8.17
CA ALA A 93 0.67 6.79 -8.50
C ALA A 93 0.42 5.66 -9.50
N ALA A 94 1.25 5.52 -10.53
CA ALA A 94 1.19 4.41 -11.48
C ALA A 94 1.37 3.05 -10.79
N ALA A 95 2.38 2.93 -9.90
CA ALA A 95 2.63 1.70 -9.15
C ALA A 95 1.46 1.36 -8.22
N LYS A 96 0.94 2.32 -7.45
CA LYS A 96 -0.16 2.09 -6.51
C LYS A 96 -1.51 1.86 -7.20
N GLY A 97 -1.75 2.46 -8.37
CA GLY A 97 -2.86 2.12 -9.26
C GLY A 97 -2.75 0.70 -9.80
N GLY A 98 -1.56 0.30 -10.26
CA GLY A 98 -1.26 -1.08 -10.66
C GLY A 98 -1.43 -2.08 -9.52
N LEU A 99 -0.96 -1.76 -8.31
CA LEU A 99 -1.09 -2.62 -7.13
C LEU A 99 -2.57 -2.83 -6.72
N LYS A 100 -3.41 -1.80 -6.84
CA LYS A 100 -4.86 -1.93 -6.69
C LYS A 100 -5.43 -2.96 -7.67
N MET A 101 -5.04 -2.90 -8.94
CA MET A 101 -5.52 -3.86 -9.94
C MET A 101 -4.94 -5.25 -9.74
N LEU A 102 -3.67 -5.37 -9.33
CA LEU A 102 -3.06 -6.65 -8.95
C LEU A 102 -3.82 -7.31 -7.79
N THR A 103 -4.23 -6.52 -6.77
CA THR A 103 -5.05 -7.00 -5.65
C THR A 103 -6.35 -7.66 -6.14
N ARG A 104 -7.05 -7.02 -7.08
CA ARG A 104 -8.27 -7.55 -7.68
C ARG A 104 -8.03 -8.78 -8.53
N ASN A 105 -6.92 -8.83 -9.24
CA ASN A 105 -6.56 -9.96 -10.08
C ASN A 105 -6.26 -11.21 -9.25
N ILE A 106 -5.48 -11.07 -8.19
CA ILE A 106 -5.21 -12.17 -7.24
C ILE A 106 -6.50 -12.68 -6.62
N CYS A 107 -7.41 -11.78 -6.22
CA CYS A 107 -8.74 -12.16 -5.74
C CYS A 107 -9.50 -12.99 -6.79
N SER A 108 -9.51 -12.56 -8.06
CA SER A 108 -10.21 -13.23 -9.14
C SER A 108 -9.66 -14.63 -9.45
N GLU A 109 -8.34 -14.79 -9.39
CA GLU A 109 -7.66 -16.04 -9.75
C GLU A 109 -7.67 -17.08 -8.63
N TYR A 110 -7.62 -16.64 -7.36
CA TYR A 110 -7.38 -17.54 -6.22
C TYR A 110 -8.48 -17.51 -5.15
N GLY A 111 -9.59 -16.81 -5.39
CA GLY A 111 -10.71 -16.76 -4.45
C GLY A 111 -11.34 -18.12 -4.15
N GLU A 112 -11.43 -19.00 -5.16
CA GLU A 112 -11.92 -20.37 -4.98
C GLU A 112 -11.04 -21.23 -4.09
N ALA A 113 -9.74 -20.91 -4.01
CA ALA A 113 -8.79 -21.56 -3.10
C ALA A 113 -8.86 -21.01 -1.67
N ASN A 114 -9.88 -20.22 -1.33
CA ASN A 114 -10.06 -19.57 -0.04
C ASN A 114 -8.88 -18.61 0.30
N ILE A 115 -8.38 -17.89 -0.73
CA ILE A 115 -7.35 -16.85 -0.57
C ILE A 115 -8.03 -15.50 -0.74
N GLN A 116 -7.94 -14.65 0.29
CA GLN A 116 -8.39 -13.28 0.22
C GLN A 116 -7.21 -12.35 0.00
N CYS A 117 -7.28 -11.57 -1.08
CA CYS A 117 -6.32 -10.52 -1.37
C CYS A 117 -7.00 -9.16 -1.30
N ASN A 118 -6.58 -8.33 -0.35
CA ASN A 118 -7.14 -7.01 -0.12
C ASN A 118 -6.03 -5.97 -0.01
N GLY A 119 -6.40 -4.71 -0.11
CA GLY A 119 -5.48 -3.58 0.09
C GLY A 119 -5.88 -2.72 1.29
N ILE A 120 -4.88 -2.12 1.92
CA ILE A 120 -5.06 -0.94 2.77
C ILE A 120 -4.60 0.25 1.95
N GLY A 121 -5.43 1.28 1.85
CA GLY A 121 -5.14 2.53 1.14
C GLY A 121 -4.96 3.69 2.13
N PRO A 122 -3.75 3.90 2.69
CA PRO A 122 -3.54 5.00 3.61
C PRO A 122 -3.69 6.35 2.92
N GLY A 123 -4.22 7.33 3.66
CA GLY A 123 -4.07 8.74 3.36
C GLY A 123 -2.68 9.26 3.74
N TYR A 124 -2.61 10.47 4.25
CA TYR A 124 -1.37 11.05 4.73
C TYR A 124 -1.11 10.64 6.17
N ILE A 125 -0.08 9.82 6.36
CA ILE A 125 0.30 9.23 7.66
C ILE A 125 1.59 9.89 8.17
N GLU A 126 1.64 10.14 9.47
CA GLU A 126 2.84 10.62 10.17
C GLU A 126 3.89 9.52 10.22
N THR A 127 4.97 9.72 9.47
CA THR A 127 6.12 8.80 9.41
C THR A 127 7.40 9.63 9.30
N PRO A 128 8.58 9.05 9.51
CA PRO A 128 9.86 9.73 9.23
C PRO A 128 9.93 10.24 7.78
N GLN A 129 9.38 9.51 6.80
CA GLN A 129 9.38 9.90 5.39
C GLN A 129 8.53 11.15 5.11
N THR A 130 7.51 11.43 5.92
CA THR A 130 6.63 12.59 5.79
C THR A 130 6.98 13.72 6.76
N ALA A 131 7.93 13.52 7.68
CA ALA A 131 8.33 14.52 8.66
C ALA A 131 8.72 15.87 8.02
N PRO A 132 9.53 15.92 6.95
CA PRO A 132 9.90 17.19 6.33
C PRO A 132 8.71 18.01 5.81
N LEU A 133 7.59 17.36 5.50
CA LEU A 133 6.37 18.02 5.00
C LEU A 133 5.51 18.63 6.12
N ARG A 134 5.89 18.40 7.39
CA ARG A 134 5.18 18.82 8.61
C ARG A 134 6.05 19.68 9.53
N GLU A 135 7.29 19.94 9.15
CA GLU A 135 8.20 20.80 9.93
C GLU A 135 7.62 22.21 10.03
N ARG A 136 7.76 22.80 11.23
CA ARG A 136 7.37 24.19 11.43
C ARG A 136 8.31 25.09 10.65
N GLN A 137 7.75 26.17 10.07
CA GLN A 137 8.52 27.22 9.45
C GLN A 137 9.27 28.05 10.52
N PRO A 138 10.32 28.80 10.17
CA PRO A 138 11.06 29.63 11.12
C PRO A 138 10.21 30.62 11.91
N ASP A 139 9.09 31.08 11.36
CA ASP A 139 8.12 31.96 12.01
C ASP A 139 7.11 31.23 12.92
N GLY A 140 7.28 29.91 13.10
CA GLY A 140 6.41 29.06 13.91
C GLY A 140 5.13 28.61 13.19
N SER A 141 4.87 29.06 11.97
CA SER A 141 3.73 28.63 11.18
C SER A 141 3.85 27.17 10.73
N ARG A 142 2.73 26.58 10.32
CA ARG A 142 2.70 25.25 9.73
C ARG A 142 3.33 25.27 8.33
N HIS A 143 4.00 24.20 7.96
CA HIS A 143 4.44 23.98 6.58
C HIS A 143 3.25 24.10 5.61
N PRO A 144 3.36 24.79 4.46
CA PRO A 144 2.25 24.99 3.52
C PRO A 144 1.58 23.67 3.09
N PHE A 145 2.36 22.62 2.90
CA PHE A 145 1.85 21.30 2.57
C PHE A 145 1.06 20.67 3.73
N ASP A 146 1.49 20.85 4.98
CA ASP A 146 0.75 20.43 6.17
C ASP A 146 -0.62 21.12 6.25
N GLN A 147 -0.65 22.44 6.04
CA GLN A 147 -1.92 23.20 5.99
C GLN A 147 -2.84 22.67 4.88
N PHE A 148 -2.28 22.44 3.68
CA PHE A 148 -3.03 21.89 2.55
C PHE A 148 -3.67 20.55 2.91
N ILE A 149 -2.89 19.60 3.45
CA ILE A 149 -3.40 18.27 3.79
C ILE A 149 -4.48 18.34 4.87
N ILE A 150 -4.27 19.10 5.93
CA ILE A 150 -5.27 19.27 6.99
C ILE A 150 -6.57 19.87 6.44
N SER A 151 -6.47 20.85 5.53
CA SER A 151 -7.66 21.47 4.92
C SER A 151 -8.43 20.53 3.99
N LYS A 152 -7.76 19.54 3.39
CA LYS A 152 -8.34 18.57 2.47
C LYS A 152 -8.82 17.28 3.16
N THR A 153 -8.44 17.05 4.41
CA THR A 153 -8.82 15.86 5.16
C THR A 153 -9.98 16.20 6.12
N PRO A 154 -11.16 15.60 6.01
CA PRO A 154 -12.29 15.83 6.92
C PRO A 154 -11.95 15.64 8.39
N ALA A 155 -11.11 14.64 8.71
CA ALA A 155 -10.61 14.41 10.06
C ALA A 155 -9.71 15.55 10.61
N ALA A 156 -9.34 16.54 9.79
CA ALA A 156 -8.52 17.71 10.11
C ALA A 156 -7.17 17.37 10.78
N ARG A 157 -6.61 16.22 10.47
CA ARG A 157 -5.30 15.73 10.97
C ARG A 157 -4.63 14.80 9.98
N TRP A 158 -3.34 14.60 10.16
CA TRP A 158 -2.66 13.44 9.60
C TRP A 158 -3.10 12.17 10.33
N GLY A 159 -3.09 11.03 9.63
CA GLY A 159 -3.22 9.73 10.27
C GLY A 159 -1.94 9.38 11.02
N LYS A 160 -2.06 8.50 12.00
CA LYS A 160 -0.93 7.87 12.69
C LYS A 160 -0.77 6.43 12.21
N THR A 161 0.38 5.83 12.45
CA THR A 161 0.63 4.41 12.13
C THR A 161 -0.38 3.50 12.85
N GLU A 162 -0.80 3.87 14.05
CA GLU A 162 -1.81 3.16 14.86
C GLU A 162 -3.19 3.14 14.21
N ASP A 163 -3.54 4.15 13.41
CA ASP A 163 -4.80 4.18 12.66
C ASP A 163 -4.91 3.04 11.63
N LEU A 164 -3.76 2.43 11.24
CA LEU A 164 -3.71 1.31 10.28
C LEU A 164 -3.76 -0.07 10.95
N GLN A 165 -3.56 -0.17 12.26
CA GLN A 165 -3.47 -1.46 12.97
C GLN A 165 -4.79 -2.23 12.94
N GLY A 166 -5.90 -1.58 13.29
CA GLY A 166 -7.22 -2.19 13.24
C GLY A 166 -7.59 -2.75 11.85
N PRO A 167 -7.47 -1.95 10.77
CA PRO A 167 -7.62 -2.42 9.41
C PRO A 167 -6.73 -3.62 9.03
N ALA A 168 -5.46 -3.61 9.44
CA ALA A 168 -4.55 -4.73 9.18
C ALA A 168 -4.99 -6.01 9.91
N VAL A 169 -5.35 -5.92 11.18
CA VAL A 169 -5.86 -7.05 11.97
C VAL A 169 -7.17 -7.57 11.39
N PHE A 170 -8.10 -6.69 11.00
CA PHE A 170 -9.35 -7.09 10.36
C PHE A 170 -9.09 -7.89 9.08
N LEU A 171 -8.27 -7.36 8.17
CA LEU A 171 -7.98 -8.03 6.90
C LEU A 171 -7.14 -9.32 7.05
N ALA A 172 -6.41 -9.47 8.15
CA ALA A 172 -5.64 -10.66 8.47
C ALA A 172 -6.46 -11.76 9.18
N SER A 173 -7.65 -11.44 9.68
CA SER A 173 -8.47 -12.33 10.48
C SER A 173 -9.63 -12.95 9.70
N ASP A 174 -10.29 -13.94 10.31
CA ASP A 174 -11.50 -14.58 9.77
C ASP A 174 -12.68 -13.63 9.64
N ALA A 175 -12.68 -12.50 10.34
CA ALA A 175 -13.70 -11.46 10.20
C ALA A 175 -13.79 -10.88 8.77
N SER A 176 -12.74 -11.07 7.97
CA SER A 176 -12.66 -10.61 6.56
C SER A 176 -12.79 -11.75 5.54
N ASN A 177 -13.25 -12.96 5.89
CA ASN A 177 -13.27 -14.11 4.98
C ASN A 177 -14.15 -13.90 3.73
N PHE A 178 -15.13 -12.99 3.78
CA PHE A 178 -15.94 -12.63 2.61
C PHE A 178 -15.60 -11.26 2.02
N VAL A 179 -14.53 -10.61 2.50
CA VAL A 179 -13.96 -9.38 1.93
C VAL A 179 -12.80 -9.78 1.04
N ASN A 180 -12.93 -9.59 -0.29
CA ASN A 180 -11.90 -9.98 -1.24
C ASN A 180 -11.86 -9.00 -2.42
N GLY A 181 -10.66 -8.63 -2.87
CA GLY A 181 -10.42 -7.66 -3.95
C GLY A 181 -10.71 -6.20 -3.57
N HIS A 182 -10.93 -5.91 -2.29
CA HIS A 182 -11.27 -4.57 -1.79
C HIS A 182 -10.02 -3.78 -1.38
N ILE A 183 -10.08 -2.45 -1.56
CA ILE A 183 -9.10 -1.53 -0.98
C ILE A 183 -9.79 -0.75 0.13
N LEU A 184 -9.42 -1.03 1.37
CA LEU A 184 -9.91 -0.33 2.55
C LEU A 184 -9.11 0.97 2.72
N TYR A 185 -9.72 2.10 2.37
CA TYR A 185 -9.09 3.40 2.52
C TYR A 185 -9.13 3.86 3.97
N VAL A 186 -7.96 4.21 4.52
CA VAL A 186 -7.75 4.70 5.88
C VAL A 186 -7.09 6.07 5.75
N ASP A 187 -7.89 7.07 5.41
CA ASP A 187 -7.42 8.33 4.85
C ASP A 187 -8.04 9.58 5.53
N GLY A 188 -8.79 9.38 6.62
CA GLY A 188 -9.48 10.47 7.31
C GLY A 188 -10.59 11.12 6.50
N GLY A 189 -11.04 10.44 5.41
CA GLY A 189 -12.14 10.87 4.56
C GLY A 189 -11.71 11.72 3.36
N ILE A 190 -10.42 11.84 3.06
CA ILE A 190 -9.95 12.72 1.97
C ILE A 190 -10.48 12.28 0.59
N LEU A 191 -10.65 10.97 0.35
CA LEU A 191 -11.20 10.46 -0.91
C LEU A 191 -12.73 10.62 -1.03
N ALA A 192 -13.43 10.80 0.08
CA ALA A 192 -14.88 10.93 0.12
C ALA A 192 -15.35 12.40 0.12
N TYR A 193 -14.45 13.36 -0.07
CA TYR A 193 -14.69 14.74 0.30
C TYR A 193 -14.36 15.73 -0.82
N ILE A 194 -15.34 16.56 -1.17
CA ILE A 194 -15.21 17.57 -2.23
C ILE A 194 -14.49 18.85 -1.77
N GLY A 195 -14.52 19.17 -0.49
CA GLY A 195 -13.95 20.40 0.08
C GLY A 195 -14.89 21.08 1.07
N LYS A 196 -14.36 21.97 1.92
CA LYS A 196 -15.18 22.85 2.77
C LYS A 196 -15.90 23.87 1.93
N GLN A 197 -17.13 24.15 2.30
CA GLN A 197 -17.85 25.29 1.75
C GLN A 197 -17.17 26.60 2.21
N PRO A 198 -17.19 27.64 1.38
CA PRO A 198 -16.66 28.97 1.75
C PRO A 198 -17.39 29.56 2.95
#